data_5d3e10409206adb72b0ae00fd86b1bc2
#
_entry.id   5d3e10409206adb72b0ae00fd86b1bc2
#
_cell.length_a   1.000
_cell.length_b   1.000
_cell.length_c   1.000
_cell.angle_alpha   90.00
_cell.angle_beta   90.00
_cell.angle_gamma   90.00
#
_symmetry.space_group_name_H-M   'P 1'
#
loop_
_entity.id
_entity.type
_entity.pdbx_description
1 polymer ?
#
loop_
_entity_poly.entity_id
_entity_poly.type
_entity_poly.pdbx_seq_one_letter_code
_entity_poly.pdbx_strand_id
1 'polypeptide(L)'
;MRNWLGLLWYKKLVKEFSVKVPASTSNLGPGFDVIGLALNLYNEYQFKVLDSANSELVYSSNIAESEIPYSKDNLVYRAFDYVFKKEQQETPSIQIHFEANIPTTGGFGSSSTAIIAGLMAANQILGNPYDQKTLLKIGTQVDGHPDNITPAI
;
A
#
# COMPACT_ATOMS: atom_id res chain seq x y z
N MET A 1 -25.08 12.57 13.63
CA MET A 1 -24.81 11.44 14.55
C MET A 1 -23.77 10.54 13.87
N ARG A 2 -22.54 10.52 14.39
CA ARG A 2 -21.47 9.66 13.84
C ARG A 2 -21.78 8.22 14.18
N ASN A 3 -21.74 7.35 13.18
CA ASN A 3 -22.12 5.94 13.29
C ASN A 3 -21.03 5.14 14.02
N TRP A 4 -20.98 5.25 15.35
CA TRP A 4 -20.06 4.53 16.25
C TRP A 4 -20.14 3.00 16.10
N LEU A 5 -21.28 2.48 15.61
CA LEU A 5 -21.45 1.07 15.34
C LEU A 5 -20.58 0.56 14.17
N GLY A 6 -20.31 1.39 13.16
CA GLY A 6 -19.43 1.04 12.04
C GLY A 6 -17.97 0.82 12.48
N LEU A 7 -17.46 1.66 13.37
CA LEU A 7 -16.08 1.56 13.92
C LEU A 7 -15.87 0.29 14.77
N LEU A 8 -16.90 -0.16 15.49
CA LEU A 8 -16.83 -1.39 16.31
C LEU A 8 -16.87 -2.67 15.45
N TRP A 9 -17.62 -2.66 14.34
CA TRP A 9 -17.68 -3.78 13.41
C TRP A 9 -16.35 -3.97 12.67
N TYR A 10 -15.72 -2.89 12.27
CA TYR A 10 -14.46 -2.83 11.59
C TYR A 10 -13.29 -3.43 12.42
N LYS A 11 -13.19 -3.08 13.70
CA LYS A 11 -12.17 -3.65 14.62
C LYS A 11 -12.25 -5.18 14.79
N LYS A 12 -13.33 -5.81 14.36
CA LYS A 12 -13.59 -7.26 14.59
C LYS A 12 -13.30 -8.15 13.38
N LEU A 13 -13.16 -7.62 12.16
CA LEU A 13 -13.25 -8.42 10.93
C LEU A 13 -11.91 -8.82 10.29
N VAL A 14 -10.87 -8.01 10.31
CA VAL A 14 -9.59 -8.38 9.71
C VAL A 14 -8.43 -7.82 10.56
N LYS A 15 -7.86 -8.66 11.42
CA LYS A 15 -6.75 -8.24 12.29
C LYS A 15 -5.37 -8.40 11.65
N GLU A 16 -5.21 -9.36 10.75
CA GLU A 16 -3.91 -9.69 10.14
C GLU A 16 -4.13 -10.27 8.74
N PHE A 17 -3.37 -9.81 7.76
CA PHE A 17 -3.43 -10.27 6.36
C PHE A 17 -2.18 -9.86 5.59
N SER A 18 -1.97 -10.50 4.43
CA SER A 18 -0.85 -10.18 3.53
C SER A 18 -1.36 -9.62 2.21
N VAL A 19 -0.58 -8.71 1.64
CA VAL A 19 -0.74 -8.18 0.27
C VAL A 19 0.52 -8.50 -0.50
N LYS A 20 0.39 -9.19 -1.65
CA LYS A 20 1.48 -9.44 -2.59
C LYS A 20 1.29 -8.56 -3.80
N VAL A 21 2.31 -7.79 -4.15
CA VAL A 21 2.27 -6.89 -5.29
C VAL A 21 3.41 -7.23 -6.24
N PRO A 22 3.12 -7.46 -7.54
CA PRO A 22 4.15 -7.79 -8.52
C PRO A 22 5.02 -6.59 -8.85
N ALA A 23 6.27 -6.86 -9.20
CA ALA A 23 7.11 -5.91 -9.92
C ALA A 23 6.46 -5.53 -11.24
N SER A 24 6.77 -4.35 -11.71
CA SER A 24 6.30 -3.86 -13.01
C SER A 24 7.42 -3.13 -13.75
N THR A 25 7.30 -3.07 -15.06
CA THR A 25 8.16 -2.24 -15.89
C THR A 25 7.36 -1.58 -16.99
N SER A 26 7.65 -0.31 -17.25
CA SER A 26 7.13 0.46 -18.38
C SER A 26 8.23 0.80 -19.38
N ASN A 27 9.46 0.37 -19.12
CA ASN A 27 10.61 0.62 -19.99
C ASN A 27 10.76 -0.50 -21.03
N LEU A 28 9.84 -0.55 -21.99
CA LEU A 28 9.77 -1.58 -23.03
C LEU A 28 10.13 -1.03 -24.42
N GLY A 29 11.27 -0.36 -24.54
CA GLY A 29 11.75 0.19 -25.81
C GLY A 29 10.79 1.18 -26.45
N PRO A 30 10.27 0.93 -27.69
CA PRO A 30 9.34 1.85 -28.34
C PRO A 30 8.02 2.08 -27.62
N GLY A 31 7.68 1.23 -26.66
CA GLY A 31 6.49 1.33 -25.81
C GLY A 31 6.74 2.03 -24.47
N PHE A 32 7.83 2.77 -24.33
CA PHE A 32 8.20 3.50 -23.11
C PHE A 32 7.02 4.34 -22.59
N ASP A 33 6.66 4.15 -21.30
CA ASP A 33 5.55 4.78 -20.58
C ASP A 33 4.15 4.55 -21.18
N VAL A 34 4.02 3.79 -22.27
CA VAL A 34 2.73 3.48 -22.93
C VAL A 34 2.32 2.03 -22.67
N ILE A 35 3.30 1.14 -22.59
CA ILE A 35 3.06 -0.29 -22.33
C ILE A 35 3.74 -0.64 -21.00
N GLY A 36 2.95 -1.15 -20.06
CA GLY A 36 3.44 -1.67 -18.79
C GLY A 36 3.27 -3.19 -18.71
N LEU A 37 4.20 -3.86 -18.06
CA LEU A 37 4.18 -5.30 -17.83
C LEU A 37 4.35 -5.62 -16.35
N ALA A 38 3.48 -6.47 -15.80
CA ALA A 38 3.69 -7.08 -14.50
C ALA A 38 4.65 -8.26 -14.64
N LEU A 39 5.56 -8.42 -13.67
CA LEU A 39 6.57 -9.45 -13.65
C LEU A 39 6.25 -10.50 -12.59
N ASN A 40 6.68 -11.74 -12.78
CA ASN A 40 6.52 -12.80 -11.79
C ASN A 40 7.60 -12.70 -10.67
N LEU A 41 7.68 -11.53 -10.06
CA LEU A 41 8.52 -11.20 -8.93
C LEU A 41 7.71 -10.29 -8.00
N TYR A 42 7.62 -10.61 -6.72
CA TYR A 42 6.67 -9.97 -5.81
C TYR A 42 7.36 -9.44 -4.57
N ASN A 43 6.93 -8.25 -4.13
CA ASN A 43 7.09 -7.82 -2.75
C ASN A 43 5.90 -8.31 -1.92
N GLU A 44 6.14 -8.65 -0.67
CA GLU A 44 5.10 -9.07 0.27
C GLU A 44 5.03 -8.10 1.45
N TYR A 45 3.81 -7.72 1.79
CA TYR A 45 3.50 -6.81 2.88
C TYR A 45 2.51 -7.47 3.81
N GLN A 46 2.88 -7.65 5.07
CA GLN A 46 2.01 -8.19 6.10
C GLN A 46 1.51 -7.05 6.98
N PHE A 47 0.22 -6.97 7.18
CA PHE A 47 -0.44 -5.94 7.95
C PHE A 47 -1.13 -6.54 9.16
N LYS A 48 -0.96 -5.92 10.32
CA LYS A 48 -1.65 -6.29 11.55
C LYS A 48 -2.18 -5.03 12.24
N VAL A 49 -3.50 -4.98 12.40
CA VAL A 49 -4.15 -3.90 13.16
C VAL A 49 -3.89 -4.11 14.63
N LEU A 50 -3.37 -3.07 15.31
CA LEU A 50 -3.05 -3.08 16.72
C LEU A 50 -4.20 -2.51 17.56
N ASP A 51 -4.42 -3.09 18.73
CA ASP A 51 -5.39 -2.60 19.71
C ASP A 51 -4.78 -1.45 20.55
N SER A 52 -4.27 -0.41 19.88
CA SER A 52 -3.67 0.78 20.51
C SER A 52 -4.42 2.05 20.09
N ALA A 53 -4.58 2.99 21.01
CA ALA A 53 -5.36 4.21 20.79
C ALA A 53 -4.60 5.34 20.08
N ASN A 54 -3.28 5.20 19.84
CA ASN A 54 -2.41 6.34 19.52
C ASN A 54 -1.94 6.41 18.06
N SER A 55 -2.63 5.77 17.11
CA SER A 55 -2.20 5.69 15.70
C SER A 55 -0.71 5.29 15.58
N GLU A 56 -0.35 4.24 16.33
CA GLU A 56 1.00 3.72 16.40
C GLU A 56 1.36 3.00 15.09
N LEU A 57 2.60 3.20 14.63
CA LEU A 57 3.19 2.46 13.52
C LEU A 57 4.36 1.62 14.04
N VAL A 58 4.26 0.30 13.86
CA VAL A 58 5.37 -0.64 14.04
C VAL A 58 5.78 -1.11 12.65
N TYR A 59 7.03 -0.90 12.27
CA TYR A 59 7.55 -1.26 10.96
C TYR A 59 8.75 -2.20 11.08
N SER A 60 8.81 -3.20 10.21
CA SER A 60 9.97 -4.10 10.09
C SER A 60 10.15 -4.54 8.64
N SER A 61 11.40 -4.82 8.24
CA SER A 61 11.73 -5.24 6.87
C SER A 61 13.04 -6.02 6.85
N ASN A 62 13.27 -6.75 5.76
CA ASN A 62 14.58 -7.31 5.42
C ASN A 62 15.51 -6.28 4.73
N ILE A 63 15.01 -5.06 4.43
CA ILE A 63 15.83 -3.92 3.97
C ILE A 63 16.20 -3.05 5.17
N ALA A 64 17.41 -2.52 5.18
CA ALA A 64 17.88 -1.64 6.25
C ALA A 64 17.10 -0.31 6.29
N GLU A 65 16.91 0.26 7.49
CA GLU A 65 16.26 1.56 7.68
C GLU A 65 16.99 2.71 6.96
N SER A 66 18.28 2.56 6.70
CA SER A 66 19.06 3.50 5.89
C SER A 66 18.63 3.59 4.43
N GLU A 67 17.94 2.56 3.91
CA GLU A 67 17.46 2.51 2.53
C GLU A 67 15.99 2.91 2.39
N ILE A 68 15.18 2.60 3.41
CA ILE A 68 13.75 2.95 3.46
C ILE A 68 13.38 3.44 4.86
N PRO A 69 12.57 4.50 5.01
CA PRO A 69 12.19 4.99 6.33
C PRO A 69 11.27 4.02 7.08
N TYR A 70 11.60 3.71 8.35
CA TYR A 70 10.75 2.96 9.28
C TYR A 70 9.83 3.88 10.06
N SER A 71 9.20 4.81 9.38
CA SER A 71 8.39 5.87 9.95
C SER A 71 7.11 6.11 9.13
N LYS A 72 6.31 7.07 9.54
CA LYS A 72 5.12 7.52 8.81
C LYS A 72 5.42 8.14 7.44
N ASP A 73 6.69 8.42 7.14
CA ASP A 73 7.14 8.87 5.81
C ASP A 73 7.29 7.73 4.82
N ASN A 74 7.22 6.48 5.27
CA ASN A 74 7.25 5.31 4.40
C ASN A 74 6.08 5.33 3.42
N LEU A 75 6.34 4.99 2.16
CA LEU A 75 5.34 5.04 1.09
C LEU A 75 4.13 4.14 1.36
N VAL A 76 4.35 2.96 1.96
CA VAL A 76 3.26 2.06 2.36
C VAL A 76 2.32 2.76 3.34
N TYR A 77 2.88 3.34 4.41
CA TYR A 77 2.08 4.01 5.43
C TYR A 77 1.40 5.27 4.87
N ARG A 78 2.09 6.06 4.06
CA ARG A 78 1.51 7.26 3.43
C ARG A 78 0.30 6.94 2.56
N ALA A 79 0.41 5.89 1.75
CA ALA A 79 -0.69 5.43 0.90
C ALA A 79 -1.85 4.87 1.75
N PHE A 80 -1.54 4.11 2.80
CA PHE A 80 -2.49 3.59 3.76
C PHE A 80 -3.26 4.72 4.47
N ASP A 81 -2.56 5.68 5.05
CA ASP A 81 -3.12 6.84 5.76
C ASP A 81 -3.94 7.75 4.83
N TYR A 82 -3.51 7.89 3.57
CA TYR A 82 -4.24 8.68 2.56
C TYR A 82 -5.67 8.19 2.37
N VAL A 83 -5.88 6.87 2.30
CA VAL A 83 -7.23 6.28 2.12
C VAL A 83 -8.10 6.56 3.34
N PHE A 84 -7.59 6.39 4.55
CA PHE A 84 -8.33 6.70 5.78
C PHE A 84 -8.73 8.17 5.86
N LYS A 85 -7.79 9.07 5.56
CA LYS A 85 -8.06 10.52 5.51
C LYS A 85 -9.11 10.88 4.45
N LYS A 86 -9.06 10.25 3.29
CA LYS A 86 -10.04 10.44 2.22
C LYS A 86 -11.45 10.03 2.66
N GLU A 87 -11.56 8.95 3.42
CA GLU A 87 -12.82 8.48 4.01
C GLU A 87 -13.21 9.21 5.31
N GLN A 88 -12.46 10.24 5.71
CA GLN A 88 -12.68 11.00 6.94
C GLN A 88 -12.69 10.08 8.19
N GLN A 89 -11.87 9.02 8.16
CA GLN A 89 -11.69 8.07 9.24
C GLN A 89 -10.34 8.29 9.93
N GLU A 90 -10.26 7.94 11.20
CA GLU A 90 -8.98 7.90 11.91
C GLU A 90 -8.16 6.69 11.45
N THR A 91 -6.88 6.92 11.13
CA THR A 91 -5.95 5.86 10.76
C THR A 91 -5.67 4.99 11.98
N PRO A 92 -5.92 3.67 11.91
CA PRO A 92 -5.69 2.79 13.04
C PRO A 92 -4.20 2.59 13.32
N SER A 93 -3.89 2.15 14.53
CA SER A 93 -2.55 1.64 14.85
C SER A 93 -2.29 0.38 14.04
N ILE A 94 -1.11 0.29 13.41
CA ILE A 94 -0.79 -0.76 12.44
C ILE A 94 0.65 -1.23 12.60
N GLN A 95 0.83 -2.53 12.55
CA GLN A 95 2.13 -3.15 12.32
C GLN A 95 2.22 -3.53 10.83
N ILE A 96 3.34 -3.18 10.20
CA ILE A 96 3.65 -3.49 8.82
C ILE A 96 4.99 -4.25 8.79
N HIS A 97 4.98 -5.47 8.27
CA HIS A 97 6.19 -6.20 7.94
C HIS A 97 6.32 -6.25 6.42
N PHE A 98 7.49 -5.87 5.90
CA PHE A 98 7.77 -5.79 4.49
C PHE A 98 8.92 -6.71 4.10
N GLU A 99 8.65 -7.69 3.23
CA GLU A 99 9.66 -8.50 2.56
C GLU A 99 9.90 -8.00 1.14
N ALA A 100 11.05 -7.37 0.96
CA ALA A 100 11.49 -6.86 -0.33
C ALA A 100 12.24 -7.93 -1.11
N ASN A 101 11.65 -8.36 -2.21
CA ASN A 101 12.29 -9.25 -3.18
C ASN A 101 12.56 -8.52 -4.51
N ILE A 102 11.98 -7.33 -4.69
CA ILE A 102 12.15 -6.49 -5.88
C ILE A 102 13.26 -5.48 -5.57
N PRO A 103 14.29 -5.35 -6.43
CA PRO A 103 15.32 -4.33 -6.26
C PRO A 103 14.72 -2.92 -6.11
N THR A 104 15.22 -2.16 -5.16
CA THR A 104 14.79 -0.77 -4.90
C THR A 104 15.21 0.19 -6.02
N THR A 105 16.16 -0.21 -6.83
CA THR A 105 16.67 0.51 -8.01
C THR A 105 16.47 -0.30 -9.28
N GLY A 106 16.54 0.34 -10.45
CA GLY A 106 16.48 -0.35 -11.74
C GLY A 106 15.12 -0.31 -12.47
N GLY A 107 14.15 0.49 -12.00
CA GLY A 107 12.89 0.71 -12.75
C GLY A 107 11.90 -0.46 -12.68
N PHE A 108 12.00 -1.31 -11.64
CA PHE A 108 11.08 -2.44 -11.43
C PHE A 108 9.83 -2.09 -10.63
N GLY A 109 9.54 -0.81 -10.41
CA GLY A 109 8.34 -0.36 -9.74
C GLY A 109 8.26 -0.69 -8.24
N SER A 110 9.41 -0.85 -7.54
CA SER A 110 9.42 -1.19 -6.11
C SER A 110 8.66 -0.16 -5.25
N SER A 111 8.80 1.14 -5.54
CA SER A 111 8.03 2.22 -4.88
C SER A 111 6.52 2.10 -5.13
N SER A 112 6.14 1.79 -6.37
CA SER A 112 4.73 1.61 -6.74
C SER A 112 4.11 0.41 -6.03
N THR A 113 4.88 -0.68 -5.80
CA THR A 113 4.38 -1.81 -5.00
C THR A 113 4.05 -1.41 -3.57
N ALA A 114 4.85 -0.53 -2.97
CA ALA A 114 4.60 -0.02 -1.62
C ALA A 114 3.29 0.79 -1.55
N ILE A 115 3.08 1.67 -2.53
CA ILE A 115 1.85 2.46 -2.63
C ILE A 115 0.63 1.55 -2.81
N ILE A 116 0.68 0.61 -3.76
CA ILE A 116 -0.42 -0.33 -4.01
C ILE A 116 -0.74 -1.14 -2.76
N ALA A 117 0.28 -1.66 -2.07
CA ALA A 117 0.08 -2.42 -0.84
C ALA A 117 -0.64 -1.61 0.24
N GLY A 118 -0.22 -0.37 0.46
CA GLY A 118 -0.88 0.54 1.41
C GLY A 118 -2.33 0.84 1.05
N LEU A 119 -2.61 1.12 -0.22
CA LEU A 119 -3.98 1.37 -0.71
C LEU A 119 -4.87 0.14 -0.54
N MET A 120 -4.39 -1.05 -0.95
CA MET A 120 -5.14 -2.30 -0.84
C MET A 120 -5.41 -2.66 0.62
N ALA A 121 -4.42 -2.48 1.49
CA ALA A 121 -4.57 -2.74 2.91
C ALA A 121 -5.63 -1.84 3.55
N ALA A 122 -5.57 -0.54 3.31
CA ALA A 122 -6.57 0.40 3.80
C ALA A 122 -7.96 0.10 3.26
N ASN A 123 -8.07 -0.19 1.96
CA ASN A 123 -9.33 -0.55 1.31
C ASN A 123 -9.95 -1.80 1.95
N GLN A 124 -9.15 -2.86 2.16
CA GLN A 124 -9.61 -4.09 2.79
C GLN A 124 -10.09 -3.86 4.22
N ILE A 125 -9.35 -3.09 5.00
CA ILE A 125 -9.71 -2.75 6.37
C ILE A 125 -11.02 -1.94 6.42
N LEU A 126 -11.26 -1.06 5.47
CA LEU A 126 -12.49 -0.26 5.35
C LEU A 126 -13.69 -1.02 4.77
N GLY A 127 -13.54 -2.32 4.48
CA GLY A 127 -14.59 -3.16 3.90
C GLY A 127 -14.73 -3.02 2.38
N ASN A 128 -13.64 -2.68 1.69
CA ASN A 128 -13.53 -2.54 0.24
C ASN A 128 -14.47 -1.48 -0.38
N PRO A 129 -14.45 -0.22 0.09
CA PRO A 129 -15.28 0.83 -0.50
C PRO A 129 -14.89 1.18 -1.93
N TYR A 130 -13.67 0.86 -2.36
CA TYR A 130 -13.15 1.19 -3.68
C TYR A 130 -12.93 -0.05 -4.55
N ASP A 131 -13.33 0.07 -5.81
CA ASP A 131 -12.99 -0.88 -6.86
C ASP A 131 -11.52 -0.69 -7.34
N GLN A 132 -11.02 -1.64 -8.11
CA GLN A 132 -9.67 -1.62 -8.66
C GLN A 132 -9.39 -0.35 -9.48
N LYS A 133 -10.36 0.11 -10.28
CA LYS A 133 -10.23 1.31 -11.11
C LYS A 133 -10.08 2.58 -10.26
N THR A 134 -10.76 2.65 -9.14
CA THR A 134 -10.66 3.77 -8.20
C THR A 134 -9.34 3.73 -7.46
N LEU A 135 -8.89 2.54 -7.02
CA LEU A 135 -7.58 2.36 -6.41
C LEU A 135 -6.44 2.75 -7.36
N LEU A 136 -6.54 2.39 -8.65
CA LEU A 136 -5.59 2.82 -9.67
C LEU A 136 -5.50 4.36 -9.77
N LYS A 137 -6.63 5.05 -9.79
CA LYS A 137 -6.65 6.51 -9.83
C LYS A 137 -6.01 7.13 -8.59
N ILE A 138 -6.32 6.59 -7.41
CA ILE A 138 -5.72 7.04 -6.15
C ILE A 138 -4.21 6.79 -6.17
N GLY A 139 -3.78 5.59 -6.57
CA GLY A 139 -2.36 5.22 -6.67
C GLY A 139 -1.59 6.14 -7.59
N THR A 140 -2.14 6.45 -8.76
CA THR A 140 -1.55 7.42 -9.70
C THR A 140 -1.42 8.82 -9.09
N GLN A 141 -2.38 9.27 -8.28
CA GLN A 141 -2.30 10.56 -7.58
C GLN A 141 -1.23 10.58 -6.50
N VAL A 142 -1.01 9.45 -5.82
CA VAL A 142 -0.02 9.33 -4.74
C VAL A 142 1.40 9.17 -5.29
N ASP A 143 1.57 8.38 -6.37
CA ASP A 143 2.86 8.12 -7.01
C ASP A 143 3.29 9.30 -7.93
N GLY A 144 2.33 9.95 -8.56
CA GLY A 144 2.56 10.99 -9.57
C GLY A 144 2.64 10.45 -11.01
N HIS A 145 2.85 9.13 -11.19
CA HIS A 145 2.96 8.46 -12.49
C HIS A 145 2.15 7.17 -12.55
N PRO A 146 1.39 6.90 -13.63
CA PRO A 146 0.56 5.69 -13.75
C PRO A 146 1.31 4.46 -14.24
N ASP A 147 2.49 4.62 -14.79
CA ASP A 147 3.22 3.65 -15.61
C ASP A 147 3.57 2.34 -14.89
N ASN A 148 4.00 2.39 -13.64
CA ASN A 148 4.26 1.21 -12.81
C ASN A 148 3.05 0.79 -11.96
N ILE A 149 2.18 1.72 -11.56
CA ILE A 149 0.95 1.41 -10.81
C ILE A 149 -0.01 0.58 -11.66
N THR A 150 -0.21 0.98 -12.92
CA THR A 150 -1.21 0.35 -13.81
C THR A 150 -0.97 -1.14 -14.03
N PRO A 151 0.23 -1.63 -14.36
CA PRO A 151 0.45 -3.05 -14.57
C PRO A 151 0.55 -3.86 -13.28
N ALA A 152 0.75 -3.24 -12.12
CA ALA A 152 0.96 -3.92 -10.84
C ALA A 152 -0.31 -4.04 -9.97
N ILE A 153 -1.38 -3.33 -10.29
CA ILE A 153 -2.67 -3.36 -9.57
C ILE A 153 -3.65 -4.39 -10.21
#